data_052dd201aa66313f7a5a531c614d269d
#
_entry.id   052dd201aa66313f7a5a531c614d269d
#
_cell.length_a   1.000
_cell.length_b   1.000
_cell.length_c   1.000
_cell.angle_alpha   90.00
_cell.angle_beta   90.00
_cell.angle_gamma   90.00
#
_symmetry.space_group_name_H-M   'P 1'
#
loop_
_entity.id
_entity.type
_entity.pdbx_description
1 polymer ?
#
loop_
_entity_poly.entity_id
_entity_poly.type
_entity_poly.pdbx_seq_one_letter_code
_entity_poly.pdbx_strand_id
1 'polypeptide(L)'
;MTTEKKSINRKKVAKLVRQLLIELGENPDREGLVGTPNRIAGMYEEIFGGYRMDAQLDVSFSEETEAVIAKDIQFYSMCEHHMLPFFGKIHVAYIPSGKVFGVSKLVRLVEKYSRRLQIQERLTKQIADELVRMGVKGALVIAEGEHLCMKMRGVRNDSSITTIAHRGVIEKKEVREQVLALIYNPKSEISRL
;
A
#
# COMPACT_ATOMS: atom_id res chain seq x y z
N MET A 1 -0.19 -19.40 -13.90
CA MET A 1 0.74 -19.99 -12.92
C MET A 1 0.26 -19.59 -11.54
N THR A 2 -0.32 -20.53 -10.81
CA THR A 2 -0.72 -20.36 -9.41
C THR A 2 0.54 -20.27 -8.57
N THR A 3 0.93 -19.06 -8.20
CA THR A 3 2.01 -18.87 -7.23
C THR A 3 1.54 -19.40 -5.88
N GLU A 4 2.12 -20.52 -5.45
CA GLU A 4 1.95 -21.00 -4.07
C GLU A 4 2.12 -19.83 -3.10
N LYS A 5 1.12 -19.61 -2.25
CA LYS A 5 1.16 -18.62 -1.17
C LYS A 5 2.26 -19.04 -0.18
N LYS A 6 3.51 -18.62 -0.41
CA LYS A 6 4.64 -18.97 0.45
C LYS A 6 4.46 -18.35 1.83
N SER A 7 4.21 -19.21 2.83
CA SER A 7 4.26 -18.80 4.22
C SER A 7 5.70 -18.48 4.64
N ILE A 8 5.87 -17.50 5.51
CA ILE A 8 7.19 -17.19 6.09
C ILE A 8 7.59 -18.33 7.04
N ASN A 9 8.79 -18.85 6.84
CA ASN A 9 9.35 -19.85 7.76
C ASN A 9 9.95 -19.14 8.99
N ARG A 10 9.13 -18.95 10.03
CA ARG A 10 9.52 -18.26 11.26
C ARG A 10 10.81 -18.80 11.87
N LYS A 11 10.99 -20.13 11.92
CA LYS A 11 12.20 -20.75 12.51
C LYS A 11 13.46 -20.39 11.73
N LYS A 12 13.40 -20.44 10.40
CA LYS A 12 14.52 -20.05 9.55
C LYS A 12 14.81 -18.54 9.64
N VAL A 13 13.78 -17.69 9.62
CA VAL A 13 13.94 -16.24 9.77
C VAL A 13 14.58 -15.92 11.13
N ALA A 14 14.09 -16.49 12.23
CA ALA A 14 14.68 -16.27 13.54
C ALA A 14 16.16 -16.67 13.59
N LYS A 15 16.53 -17.81 12.99
CA LYS A 15 17.96 -18.22 12.90
C LYS A 15 18.81 -17.21 12.14
N LEU A 16 18.32 -16.69 11.00
CA LEU A 16 19.01 -15.68 10.21
C LEU A 16 19.15 -14.35 10.95
N VAL A 17 18.13 -13.94 11.69
CA VAL A 17 18.17 -12.72 12.52
C VAL A 17 19.19 -12.87 13.65
N ARG A 18 19.25 -14.04 14.30
CA ARG A 18 20.28 -14.31 15.33
C ARG A 18 21.69 -14.19 14.74
N GLN A 19 21.92 -14.76 13.57
CA GLN A 19 23.18 -14.63 12.87
C GLN A 19 23.50 -13.17 12.52
N LEU A 20 22.51 -12.43 11.99
CA LEU A 20 22.68 -11.02 11.69
C LEU A 20 23.11 -10.20 12.92
N LEU A 21 22.53 -10.46 14.10
CA LEU A 21 22.92 -9.78 15.33
C LEU A 21 24.40 -10.03 15.67
N ILE A 22 24.88 -11.25 15.48
CA ILE A 22 26.31 -11.59 15.69
C ILE A 22 27.19 -10.82 14.70
N GLU A 23 26.85 -10.80 13.42
CA GLU A 23 27.62 -10.08 12.39
C GLU A 23 27.62 -8.56 12.57
N LEU A 24 26.61 -8.02 13.25
CA LEU A 24 26.57 -6.61 13.67
C LEU A 24 27.41 -6.32 14.92
N GLY A 25 28.05 -7.33 15.51
CA GLY A 25 28.85 -7.20 16.71
C GLY A 25 28.06 -7.23 18.02
N GLU A 26 26.79 -7.65 17.96
CA GLU A 26 25.93 -7.73 19.15
C GLU A 26 26.00 -9.12 19.82
N ASN A 27 25.74 -9.14 21.11
CA ASN A 27 25.51 -10.39 21.84
C ASN A 27 24.01 -10.76 21.80
N PRO A 28 23.61 -11.77 21.00
CA PRO A 28 22.20 -12.14 20.86
C PRO A 28 21.62 -12.78 22.12
N ASP A 29 22.43 -13.19 23.08
CA ASP A 29 22.02 -13.86 24.32
C ASP A 29 21.81 -12.88 25.48
N ARG A 30 22.15 -11.58 25.31
CA ARG A 30 21.86 -10.58 26.34
C ARG A 30 20.33 -10.37 26.49
N GLU A 31 19.90 -10.02 27.69
CA GLU A 31 18.49 -9.92 28.10
C GLU A 31 17.60 -9.18 27.08
N GLY A 32 18.04 -8.03 26.58
CA GLY A 32 17.29 -7.23 25.60
C GLY A 32 17.17 -7.86 24.20
N LEU A 33 18.05 -8.79 23.81
CA LEU A 33 18.11 -9.38 22.47
C LEU A 33 17.69 -10.85 22.39
N VAL A 34 17.68 -11.60 23.49
CA VAL A 34 17.37 -13.04 23.48
C VAL A 34 16.03 -13.38 22.80
N GLY A 35 15.03 -12.52 22.92
CA GLY A 35 13.73 -12.69 22.27
C GLY A 35 13.62 -12.04 20.88
N THR A 36 14.58 -11.22 20.46
CA THR A 36 14.51 -10.41 19.22
C THR A 36 14.39 -11.26 17.96
N PRO A 37 15.11 -12.38 17.78
CA PRO A 37 14.95 -13.22 16.59
C PRO A 37 13.52 -13.69 16.36
N ASN A 38 12.83 -14.13 17.40
CA ASN A 38 11.45 -14.61 17.32
C ASN A 38 10.45 -13.44 17.10
N ARG A 39 10.68 -12.29 17.75
CA ARG A 39 9.86 -11.09 17.55
C ARG A 39 9.94 -10.59 16.12
N ILE A 40 11.13 -10.52 15.54
CA ILE A 40 11.32 -10.10 14.14
C ILE A 40 10.69 -11.11 13.18
N ALA A 41 10.82 -12.41 13.44
CA ALA A 41 10.18 -13.42 12.60
C ALA A 41 8.64 -13.30 12.60
N GLY A 42 8.02 -13.03 13.76
CA GLY A 42 6.60 -12.75 13.88
C GLY A 42 6.19 -11.45 13.20
N MET A 43 6.95 -10.37 13.40
CA MET A 43 6.74 -9.08 12.75
C MET A 43 6.76 -9.22 11.22
N TYR A 44 7.74 -9.94 10.65
CA TYR A 44 7.80 -10.15 9.20
C TYR A 44 6.61 -10.94 8.65
N GLU A 45 6.08 -11.89 9.43
CA GLU A 45 4.86 -12.59 9.01
C GLU A 45 3.67 -11.64 8.90
N GLU A 46 3.59 -10.64 9.77
CA GLU A 46 2.55 -9.62 9.74
C GLU A 46 2.79 -8.61 8.60
N ILE A 47 3.93 -7.92 8.59
CA ILE A 47 4.19 -6.82 7.64
C ILE A 47 4.34 -7.28 6.19
N PHE A 48 4.66 -8.55 5.93
CA PHE A 48 4.64 -9.17 4.60
C PHE A 48 3.39 -10.00 4.33
N GLY A 49 2.32 -9.77 5.10
CA GLY A 49 1.02 -10.44 4.93
C GLY A 49 0.38 -10.24 3.57
N GLY A 50 0.67 -9.12 2.90
CA GLY A 50 0.13 -8.78 1.59
C GLY A 50 0.42 -9.80 0.48
N TYR A 51 1.50 -10.58 0.59
CA TYR A 51 1.77 -11.68 -0.34
C TYR A 51 0.78 -12.84 -0.24
N ARG A 52 0.07 -12.95 0.89
CA ARG A 52 -0.89 -14.03 1.18
C ARG A 52 -2.34 -13.58 1.12
N MET A 53 -2.57 -12.26 1.08
CA MET A 53 -3.92 -11.70 1.02
C MET A 53 -4.55 -11.96 -0.35
N ASP A 54 -5.70 -12.63 -0.34
CA ASP A 54 -6.68 -12.55 -1.42
C ASP A 54 -7.50 -11.29 -1.18
N ALA A 55 -7.22 -10.25 -1.94
CA ALA A 55 -8.17 -9.17 -2.03
C ALA A 55 -9.26 -9.60 -3.00
N GLN A 56 -10.09 -10.53 -2.59
CA GLN A 56 -11.37 -10.72 -3.25
C GLN A 56 -12.23 -9.52 -2.86
N LEU A 57 -12.48 -8.66 -3.83
CA LEU A 57 -13.39 -7.53 -3.70
C LEU A 57 -14.81 -8.00 -4.07
N ASP A 58 -15.19 -9.20 -3.60
CA ASP A 58 -16.41 -9.90 -3.97
C ASP A 58 -17.68 -9.22 -3.46
N VAL A 59 -17.56 -8.27 -2.52
CA VAL A 59 -18.71 -7.53 -2.03
C VAL A 59 -18.85 -6.27 -2.84
N SER A 60 -19.73 -6.32 -3.84
CA SER A 60 -20.17 -5.17 -4.63
C SER A 60 -21.69 -5.06 -4.56
N PHE A 61 -22.17 -3.83 -4.65
CA PHE A 61 -23.59 -3.49 -4.63
C PHE A 61 -23.97 -2.86 -5.97
N SER A 62 -25.17 -3.15 -6.45
CA SER A 62 -25.71 -2.49 -7.64
C SER A 62 -26.17 -1.09 -7.23
N GLU A 63 -25.35 -0.09 -7.54
CA GLU A 63 -25.61 1.32 -7.25
C GLU A 63 -25.03 2.19 -8.35
N GLU A 64 -25.73 3.26 -8.66
CA GLU A 64 -25.27 4.27 -9.59
C GLU A 64 -24.73 5.47 -8.83
N THR A 65 -23.47 5.80 -9.11
CA THR A 65 -22.83 7.02 -8.63
C THR A 65 -21.76 7.44 -9.64
N GLU A 66 -21.49 8.72 -9.71
CA GLU A 66 -20.51 9.27 -10.65
C GLU A 66 -19.08 8.85 -10.29
N ALA A 67 -18.71 8.94 -9.01
CA ALA A 67 -17.42 8.54 -8.52
C ALA A 67 -17.48 8.10 -7.06
N VAL A 68 -16.59 7.21 -6.66
CA VAL A 68 -16.32 6.84 -5.26
C VAL A 68 -14.90 7.24 -4.92
N ILE A 69 -14.73 8.00 -3.84
CA ILE A 69 -13.43 8.51 -3.40
C ILE A 69 -13.20 8.12 -1.94
N ALA A 70 -12.17 7.31 -1.70
CA ALA A 70 -11.67 7.00 -0.36
C ALA A 70 -10.36 7.77 -0.13
N LYS A 71 -10.36 8.60 0.90
CA LYS A 71 -9.24 9.52 1.20
C LYS A 71 -8.50 9.08 2.45
N ASP A 72 -7.22 9.47 2.51
CA ASP A 72 -6.37 9.32 3.69
C ASP A 72 -6.25 7.87 4.22
N ILE A 73 -6.31 6.88 3.33
CA ILE A 73 -6.07 5.50 3.71
C ILE A 73 -4.61 5.37 4.13
N GLN A 74 -4.37 5.09 5.39
CA GLN A 74 -3.01 4.90 5.89
C GLN A 74 -2.40 3.62 5.32
N PHE A 75 -1.13 3.67 4.95
CA PHE A 75 -0.37 2.52 4.52
C PHE A 75 1.01 2.47 5.17
N TYR A 76 1.47 1.25 5.36
CA TYR A 76 2.84 0.93 5.77
C TYR A 76 3.40 -0.09 4.80
N SER A 77 4.61 0.16 4.30
CA SER A 77 5.26 -0.70 3.33
C SER A 77 6.75 -0.82 3.64
N MET A 78 7.43 -1.69 2.93
CA MET A 78 8.85 -1.93 3.10
C MET A 78 9.58 -1.67 1.78
N CYS A 79 10.49 -0.71 1.78
CA CYS A 79 11.32 -0.41 0.62
C CYS A 79 12.12 -1.65 0.21
N GLU A 80 11.98 -2.09 -1.05
CA GLU A 80 12.65 -3.31 -1.53
C GLU A 80 14.17 -3.17 -1.62
N HIS A 81 14.69 -1.94 -1.74
CA HIS A 81 16.12 -1.68 -1.90
C HIS A 81 16.90 -1.77 -0.57
N HIS A 82 16.27 -1.42 0.56
CA HIS A 82 16.97 -1.30 1.85
C HIS A 82 16.27 -2.04 2.98
N MET A 83 15.09 -2.62 2.75
CA MET A 83 14.23 -3.21 3.79
C MET A 83 13.96 -2.25 4.97
N LEU A 84 13.87 -0.96 4.68
CA LEU A 84 13.45 0.07 5.62
C LEU A 84 12.00 0.49 5.30
N PRO A 85 11.21 0.85 6.32
CA PRO A 85 9.83 1.26 6.12
C PRO A 85 9.70 2.53 5.27
N PHE A 86 8.64 2.57 4.48
CA PHE A 86 8.03 3.79 4.00
C PHE A 86 6.53 3.72 4.26
N PHE A 87 5.91 4.85 4.57
CA PHE A 87 4.54 4.91 5.04
C PHE A 87 3.94 6.26 4.72
N GLY A 88 2.62 6.34 4.80
CA GLY A 88 1.91 7.59 4.54
C GLY A 88 0.44 7.37 4.26
N LYS A 89 -0.09 8.09 3.28
CA LYS A 89 -1.50 8.08 2.92
C LYS A 89 -1.70 7.74 1.46
N ILE A 90 -2.77 7.02 1.17
CA ILE A 90 -3.21 6.73 -0.19
C ILE A 90 -4.65 7.24 -0.37
N HIS A 91 -4.88 7.97 -1.45
CA HIS A 91 -6.21 8.31 -1.94
C HIS A 91 -6.55 7.40 -3.10
N VAL A 92 -7.71 6.78 -3.04
CA VAL A 92 -8.23 5.90 -4.07
C VAL A 92 -9.55 6.45 -4.58
N ALA A 93 -9.61 6.76 -5.86
CA ALA A 93 -10.85 7.14 -6.53
C ALA A 93 -11.14 6.19 -7.69
N TYR A 94 -12.41 5.87 -7.91
CA TYR A 94 -12.83 5.10 -9.08
C TYR A 94 -14.19 5.55 -9.59
N ILE A 95 -14.42 5.36 -10.90
CA ILE A 95 -15.70 5.56 -11.57
C ILE A 95 -16.34 4.19 -11.74
N PRO A 96 -17.49 3.93 -11.09
CA PRO A 96 -18.16 2.65 -11.14
C PRO A 96 -18.68 2.29 -12.55
N SER A 97 -18.91 0.99 -12.76
CA SER A 97 -19.61 0.45 -13.92
C SER A 97 -20.88 -0.28 -13.46
N GLY A 98 -21.82 0.48 -12.84
CA GLY A 98 -23.07 -0.06 -12.31
C GLY A 98 -22.94 -0.82 -10.99
N LYS A 99 -21.72 -0.89 -10.40
CA LYS A 99 -21.48 -1.54 -9.10
C LYS A 99 -20.46 -0.77 -8.30
N VAL A 100 -20.71 -0.63 -7.00
CA VAL A 100 -19.77 -0.03 -6.03
C VAL A 100 -19.22 -1.10 -5.10
N PHE A 101 -17.98 -0.93 -4.67
CA PHE A 101 -17.33 -1.83 -3.71
C PHE A 101 -17.60 -1.40 -2.27
N GLY A 102 -17.70 -2.37 -1.36
CA GLY A 102 -17.72 -2.07 0.06
C GLY A 102 -16.45 -1.29 0.48
N VAL A 103 -16.62 -0.21 1.25
CA VAL A 103 -15.54 0.74 1.61
C VAL A 103 -14.31 0.03 2.21
N SER A 104 -14.54 -0.97 3.09
CA SER A 104 -13.46 -1.77 3.68
C SER A 104 -12.61 -2.54 2.67
N LYS A 105 -13.15 -2.77 1.46
CA LYS A 105 -12.44 -3.48 0.39
C LYS A 105 -11.32 -2.63 -0.20
N LEU A 106 -11.53 -1.31 -0.31
CA LEU A 106 -10.49 -0.40 -0.77
C LEU A 106 -9.31 -0.37 0.20
N VAL A 107 -9.58 -0.37 1.51
CA VAL A 107 -8.53 -0.46 2.53
C VAL A 107 -7.75 -1.77 2.40
N ARG A 108 -8.46 -2.91 2.27
CA ARG A 108 -7.81 -4.22 2.07
C ARG A 108 -6.99 -4.31 0.78
N LEU A 109 -7.44 -3.62 -0.27
CA LEU A 109 -6.68 -3.53 -1.52
C LEU A 109 -5.35 -2.80 -1.31
N VAL A 110 -5.39 -1.67 -0.60
CA VAL A 110 -4.17 -0.94 -0.22
C VAL A 110 -3.26 -1.84 0.63
N GLU A 111 -3.79 -2.51 1.64
CA GLU A 111 -3.02 -3.45 2.49
C GLU A 111 -2.39 -4.59 1.69
N LYS A 112 -3.13 -5.20 0.77
CA LYS A 112 -2.62 -6.28 -0.10
C LYS A 112 -1.36 -5.88 -0.84
N TYR A 113 -1.32 -4.66 -1.36
CA TYR A 113 -0.20 -4.20 -2.18
C TYR A 113 0.87 -3.48 -1.38
N SER A 114 0.55 -2.86 -0.24
CA SER A 114 1.53 -2.19 0.62
C SER A 114 2.31 -3.14 1.52
N ARG A 115 1.67 -4.17 2.09
CA ARG A 115 2.34 -5.13 3.01
C ARG A 115 3.26 -6.12 2.27
N ARG A 116 4.26 -5.57 1.56
CA ARG A 116 5.23 -6.29 0.71
C ARG A 116 6.55 -5.55 0.66
N LEU A 117 7.57 -6.17 0.06
CA LEU A 117 8.70 -5.43 -0.47
C LEU A 117 8.22 -4.66 -1.72
N GLN A 118 8.37 -3.33 -1.70
CA GLN A 118 7.76 -2.45 -2.70
C GLN A 118 8.63 -1.24 -3.06
N ILE A 119 8.24 -0.62 -4.16
CA ILE A 119 8.51 0.79 -4.46
C ILE A 119 7.17 1.51 -4.59
N GLN A 120 7.13 2.79 -4.24
CA GLN A 120 5.87 3.54 -4.15
C GLN A 120 5.17 3.65 -5.52
N GLU A 121 5.92 3.79 -6.60
CA GLU A 121 5.42 3.86 -7.98
C GLU A 121 4.70 2.56 -8.40
N ARG A 122 5.26 1.42 -8.00
CA ARG A 122 4.64 0.11 -8.27
C ARG A 122 3.40 -0.09 -7.41
N LEU A 123 3.41 0.37 -6.16
CA LEU A 123 2.28 0.31 -5.25
C LEU A 123 1.05 1.02 -5.85
N THR A 124 1.20 2.29 -6.25
CA THR A 124 0.12 3.08 -6.86
C THR A 124 -0.39 2.43 -8.15
N LYS A 125 0.52 1.99 -9.01
CA LYS A 125 0.19 1.33 -10.27
C LYS A 125 -0.61 0.04 -10.04
N GLN A 126 -0.15 -0.83 -9.14
CA GLN A 126 -0.81 -2.12 -8.89
C GLN A 126 -2.22 -1.96 -8.33
N ILE A 127 -2.45 -0.97 -7.46
CA ILE A 127 -3.79 -0.68 -6.94
C ILE A 127 -4.72 -0.20 -8.08
N ALA A 128 -4.25 0.72 -8.93
CA ALA A 128 -5.02 1.22 -10.05
C ALA A 128 -5.35 0.11 -11.08
N ASP A 129 -4.36 -0.73 -11.41
CA ASP A 129 -4.51 -1.85 -12.34
C ASP A 129 -5.53 -2.88 -11.80
N GLU A 130 -5.50 -3.17 -10.50
CA GLU A 130 -6.43 -4.11 -9.87
C GLU A 130 -7.87 -3.59 -9.91
N LEU A 131 -8.09 -2.30 -9.63
CA LEU A 131 -9.43 -1.69 -9.72
C LEU A 131 -10.02 -1.86 -11.11
N VAL A 132 -9.24 -1.58 -12.16
CA VAL A 132 -9.71 -1.77 -13.55
C VAL A 132 -9.97 -3.24 -13.86
N ARG A 133 -9.10 -4.15 -13.39
CA ARG A 133 -9.31 -5.59 -13.53
C ARG A 133 -10.63 -6.06 -12.89
N MET A 134 -11.09 -5.35 -11.86
CA MET A 134 -12.36 -5.60 -11.20
C MET A 134 -13.56 -4.97 -11.91
N GLY A 135 -13.36 -4.31 -13.05
CA GLY A 135 -14.42 -3.83 -13.94
C GLY A 135 -14.88 -2.40 -13.70
N VAL A 136 -14.12 -1.53 -13.01
CA VAL A 136 -14.45 -0.11 -12.95
C VAL A 136 -14.16 0.58 -14.29
N LYS A 137 -14.91 1.65 -14.62
CA LYS A 137 -14.69 2.44 -15.83
C LYS A 137 -13.38 3.22 -15.82
N GLY A 138 -12.90 3.61 -14.62
CA GLY A 138 -11.65 4.31 -14.44
C GLY A 138 -11.22 4.33 -12.98
N ALA A 139 -9.92 4.46 -12.73
CA ALA A 139 -9.31 4.52 -11.41
C ALA A 139 -8.24 5.59 -11.33
N LEU A 140 -8.13 6.27 -10.18
CA LEU A 140 -7.04 7.17 -9.80
C LEU A 140 -6.53 6.77 -8.42
N VAL A 141 -5.23 6.61 -8.30
CA VAL A 141 -4.55 6.32 -7.03
C VAL A 141 -3.43 7.31 -6.83
N ILE A 142 -3.42 7.96 -5.68
CA ILE A 142 -2.36 8.89 -5.27
C ILE A 142 -1.80 8.38 -3.96
N ALA A 143 -0.49 8.22 -3.87
CA ALA A 143 0.20 7.89 -2.63
C ALA A 143 1.16 9.03 -2.25
N GLU A 144 1.07 9.47 -1.01
CA GLU A 144 1.97 10.42 -0.39
C GLU A 144 2.72 9.71 0.73
N GLY A 145 4.03 9.55 0.59
CA GLY A 145 4.82 8.70 1.46
C GLY A 145 6.11 9.31 1.96
N GLU A 146 6.47 8.95 3.18
CA GLU A 146 7.74 9.24 3.83
C GLU A 146 8.62 7.98 3.81
N HIS A 147 9.88 8.15 3.43
CA HIS A 147 10.81 7.05 3.21
C HIS A 147 11.96 7.07 4.23
N LEU A 148 11.98 6.12 5.17
CA LEU A 148 13.08 6.06 6.14
C LEU A 148 14.44 5.78 5.47
N CYS A 149 14.46 5.13 4.32
CA CYS A 149 15.70 4.93 3.57
C CYS A 149 16.32 6.24 3.04
N MET A 150 15.52 7.32 2.95
CA MET A 150 16.01 8.67 2.61
C MET A 150 16.24 9.52 3.87
N LYS A 151 15.38 9.38 4.88
CA LYS A 151 15.41 10.26 6.08
C LYS A 151 16.54 9.89 7.04
N MET A 152 16.67 8.62 7.43
CA MET A 152 17.59 8.20 8.50
C MET A 152 19.01 7.88 8.02
N ARG A 153 19.22 7.71 6.72
CA ARG A 153 20.50 7.37 6.12
C ARG A 153 20.58 7.90 4.68
N GLY A 154 21.74 7.76 4.03
CA GLY A 154 21.97 8.22 2.66
C GLY A 154 21.89 9.74 2.56
N VAL A 155 20.91 10.25 1.83
CA VAL A 155 20.74 11.71 1.60
C VAL A 155 20.26 12.49 2.81
N ARG A 156 19.68 11.82 3.82
CA ARG A 156 19.17 12.41 5.08
C ARG A 156 18.26 13.61 4.84
N ASN A 157 17.26 13.44 4.00
CA ASN A 157 16.31 14.49 3.62
C ASN A 157 14.88 14.12 4.03
N ASP A 158 14.14 15.10 4.55
CA ASP A 158 12.78 14.95 5.08
C ASP A 158 11.67 15.11 4.04
N SER A 159 12.01 15.19 2.75
CA SER A 159 10.99 15.31 1.70
C SER A 159 10.05 14.09 1.69
N SER A 160 8.77 14.38 1.42
CA SER A 160 7.78 13.36 1.07
C SER A 160 7.78 13.13 -0.45
N ILE A 161 7.38 11.94 -0.86
CA ILE A 161 7.25 11.55 -2.27
C ILE A 161 5.77 11.35 -2.59
N THR A 162 5.30 11.98 -3.67
CA THR A 162 3.97 11.75 -4.21
C THR A 162 4.06 10.96 -5.51
N THR A 163 3.30 9.88 -5.60
CA THR A 163 3.14 9.09 -6.83
C THR A 163 1.68 9.02 -7.25
N ILE A 164 1.43 9.04 -8.56
CA ILE A 164 0.09 9.05 -9.12
C ILE A 164 -0.01 7.98 -10.20
N ALA A 165 -1.10 7.22 -10.17
CA ALA A 165 -1.47 6.30 -11.25
C ALA A 165 -2.94 6.50 -11.61
N HIS A 166 -3.27 6.59 -12.89
CA HIS A 166 -4.64 6.67 -13.40
C HIS A 166 -4.87 5.68 -14.53
N ARG A 167 -6.10 5.22 -14.69
CA ARG A 167 -6.52 4.22 -15.68
C ARG A 167 -7.93 4.49 -16.20
N GLY A 168 -8.20 3.98 -17.40
CA GLY A 168 -9.53 4.02 -18.01
C GLY A 168 -9.99 5.43 -18.32
N VAL A 169 -11.27 5.73 -18.08
CA VAL A 169 -11.84 7.05 -18.41
C VAL A 169 -11.18 8.23 -17.69
N ILE A 170 -10.49 7.99 -16.57
CA ILE A 170 -9.74 9.02 -15.83
C ILE A 170 -8.44 9.42 -16.56
N GLU A 171 -8.05 8.73 -17.61
CA GLU A 171 -6.96 9.17 -18.49
C GLU A 171 -7.32 10.45 -19.26
N LYS A 172 -8.62 10.70 -19.46
CA LYS A 172 -9.11 11.97 -20.01
C LYS A 172 -8.84 13.10 -19.01
N LYS A 173 -8.24 14.19 -19.50
CA LYS A 173 -7.78 15.30 -18.66
C LYS A 173 -8.90 15.91 -17.82
N GLU A 174 -10.04 16.16 -18.44
CA GLU A 174 -11.21 16.82 -17.83
C GLU A 174 -11.74 15.97 -16.65
N VAL A 175 -11.89 14.66 -16.84
CA VAL A 175 -12.36 13.73 -15.80
C VAL A 175 -11.37 13.66 -14.65
N ARG A 176 -10.07 13.62 -14.98
CA ARG A 176 -9.01 13.56 -13.97
C ARG A 176 -8.98 14.84 -13.13
N GLU A 177 -9.10 16.02 -13.73
CA GLU A 177 -9.12 17.29 -13.03
C GLU A 177 -10.32 17.37 -12.06
N GLN A 178 -11.51 16.93 -12.47
CA GLN A 178 -12.68 16.84 -11.60
C GLN A 178 -12.43 15.94 -10.39
N VAL A 179 -11.91 14.74 -10.60
CA VAL A 179 -11.61 13.79 -9.50
C VAL A 179 -10.55 14.35 -8.58
N LEU A 180 -9.49 14.98 -9.09
CA LEU A 180 -8.46 15.64 -8.28
C LEU A 180 -9.02 16.79 -7.45
N ALA A 181 -9.91 17.60 -8.02
CA ALA A 181 -10.56 18.70 -7.29
C ALA A 181 -11.39 18.16 -6.11
N LEU A 182 -12.12 17.06 -6.27
CA LEU A 182 -12.88 16.41 -5.19
C LEU A 182 -11.95 15.82 -4.09
N ILE A 183 -10.76 15.39 -4.44
CA ILE A 183 -9.78 14.90 -3.45
C ILE A 183 -9.24 16.06 -2.62
N TYR A 184 -8.78 17.15 -3.25
CA TYR A 184 -8.04 18.22 -2.59
C TYR A 184 -8.89 19.42 -2.19
N ASN A 185 -9.98 19.72 -2.92
CA ASN A 185 -10.85 20.88 -2.69
C ASN A 185 -12.35 20.51 -2.57
N PRO A 186 -12.73 19.60 -1.65
CA PRO A 186 -14.10 19.07 -1.63
C PRO A 186 -15.18 20.14 -1.34
N LYS A 187 -14.84 21.23 -0.63
CA LYS A 187 -15.81 22.28 -0.27
C LYS A 187 -16.20 23.19 -1.44
N SER A 188 -15.33 23.38 -2.42
CA SER A 188 -15.60 24.24 -3.56
C SER A 188 -16.40 23.54 -4.67
N GLU A 189 -16.34 22.22 -4.75
CA GLU A 189 -17.01 21.44 -5.80
C GLU A 189 -18.41 20.97 -5.38
N ILE A 190 -18.60 20.59 -4.09
CA ILE A 190 -19.93 20.18 -3.59
C ILE A 190 -20.92 21.35 -3.60
N SER A 191 -20.46 22.62 -3.52
CA SER A 191 -21.32 23.79 -3.64
C SER A 191 -21.74 24.15 -5.08
N ARG A 192 -21.21 23.43 -6.08
CA ARG A 192 -21.52 23.64 -7.51
C ARG A 192 -22.40 22.52 -8.09
N LEU A 193 -22.71 21.49 -7.30
CA LEU A 193 -23.69 20.44 -7.58
C LEU A 193 -25.03 20.75 -6.93
#